data_304d1c3023161a1362c0645d238eb73f
#
_entry.id   304d1c3023161a1362c0645d238eb73f
#
_cell.length_a   1.000
_cell.length_b   1.000
_cell.length_c   1.000
_cell.angle_alpha   90.00
_cell.angle_beta   90.00
_cell.angle_gamma   90.00
#
_symmetry.space_group_name_H-M   'P 1'
#
loop_
_entity.id
_entity.type
_entity.pdbx_description
1 polymer ?
#
loop_
_entity_poly.entity_id
_entity_poly.type
_entity_poly.pdbx_seq_one_letter_code
_entity_poly.pdbx_strand_id
1 'polypeptide(L)'
;MPGIYVHVPFCKSKCAYCDFASYPKEISECDLYFACLYKEIKGRSESLKDKVFDTIYFGGGTPSFVEPKYIVGAMRQIRNYYNIAPNAEITIEMNPGTVDEEKIKTYEKAGFNRFSVGLQTANDKLLYDIGRIHTKDDFINAAKLLKGKNFSVDIMIGLSGQTFADIKEAIDLAESVGAKHISSYALKAEEGTPMYCRYLNGELPSEDETADMYDFAVKLLAEKGYERYEVSNFCKKGYRSRHNMNYWKRGEYIGFGVAASSFIDERRFTNTEKISEYTACILRNKVAEIFSENIEGDEREFEFIMLALRTTDGLNFANFEKAFNVSFPEKYANKIKAEEKYLDIADEKISIKPEYLFVQNEIIINFMD
;
A
#
# COMPACT_ATOMS: atom_id res chain seq x y z
N MET A 1 -13.51 -11.03 2.46
CA MET A 1 -13.11 -11.17 3.88
C MET A 1 -12.30 -9.95 4.24
N PRO A 2 -12.39 -9.43 5.47
CA PRO A 2 -11.67 -8.23 5.90
C PRO A 2 -10.16 -8.44 6.01
N GLY A 3 -9.41 -7.31 6.00
CA GLY A 3 -7.98 -7.28 6.20
C GLY A 3 -7.59 -6.71 7.57
N ILE A 4 -6.38 -7.03 8.05
CA ILE A 4 -5.74 -6.39 9.21
C ILE A 4 -4.54 -5.59 8.71
N TYR A 5 -4.45 -4.32 9.10
CA TYR A 5 -3.27 -3.48 8.91
C TYR A 5 -2.61 -3.19 10.27
N VAL A 6 -1.30 -3.31 10.34
CA VAL A 6 -0.52 -2.98 11.55
C VAL A 6 0.50 -1.92 11.19
N HIS A 7 0.35 -0.75 11.78
CA HIS A 7 1.28 0.34 11.57
C HIS A 7 2.48 0.25 12.51
N VAL A 8 3.69 0.28 11.94
CA VAL A 8 4.95 0.30 12.68
C VAL A 8 5.69 1.60 12.34
N PRO A 9 5.61 2.64 13.20
CA PRO A 9 6.02 3.99 12.85
C PRO A 9 7.53 4.25 12.91
N PHE A 10 8.35 3.24 13.10
CA PHE A 10 9.78 3.40 13.34
C PHE A 10 10.62 3.26 12.08
N CYS A 11 11.54 4.22 11.87
CA CYS A 11 12.52 4.21 10.80
C CYS A 11 13.91 4.50 11.37
N LYS A 12 14.95 4.05 10.67
CA LYS A 12 16.33 4.46 10.97
C LYS A 12 16.56 5.92 10.60
N SER A 13 15.99 6.37 9.46
CA SER A 13 15.95 7.76 9.01
C SER A 13 14.67 8.01 8.24
N LYS A 14 14.19 9.27 8.17
CA LYS A 14 13.05 9.64 7.34
C LYS A 14 13.54 10.03 5.95
N CYS A 15 12.99 9.39 4.92
CA CYS A 15 13.29 9.72 3.53
C CYS A 15 12.75 11.10 3.15
N ALA A 16 13.38 11.77 2.18
CA ALA A 16 13.04 13.13 1.79
C ALA A 16 11.63 13.30 1.18
N TYR A 17 11.05 12.21 0.69
CA TYR A 17 9.72 12.18 0.06
C TYR A 17 8.60 11.64 0.98
N CYS A 18 8.95 11.12 2.16
CA CYS A 18 8.02 10.34 2.96
C CYS A 18 7.08 11.23 3.78
N ASP A 19 5.79 11.14 3.52
CA ASP A 19 4.70 11.77 4.25
C ASP A 19 4.04 10.85 5.30
N PHE A 20 4.37 9.55 5.27
CA PHE A 20 3.82 8.60 6.24
C PHE A 20 4.14 9.01 7.69
N ALA A 21 3.23 8.65 8.61
CA ALA A 21 3.44 8.79 10.05
C ALA A 21 4.59 7.89 10.51
N SER A 22 5.82 8.30 10.17
CA SER A 22 7.05 7.58 10.46
C SER A 22 8.06 8.48 11.14
N TYR A 23 8.73 7.95 12.15
CA TYR A 23 9.59 8.71 13.02
C TYR A 23 10.95 8.05 13.14
N PRO A 24 12.05 8.80 12.87
CA PRO A 24 13.39 8.35 13.25
C PRO A 24 13.47 8.31 14.78
N LYS A 25 13.54 7.14 15.36
CA LYS A 25 13.48 6.97 16.81
C LYS A 25 14.51 5.96 17.29
N GLU A 26 14.91 6.14 18.57
CA GLU A 26 15.69 5.14 19.28
C GLU A 26 14.83 3.92 19.65
N ILE A 27 15.47 2.76 19.70
CA ILE A 27 14.81 1.47 20.00
C ILE A 27 14.11 1.48 21.37
N SER A 28 14.55 2.34 22.31
CA SER A 28 13.96 2.49 23.64
C SER A 28 12.49 2.88 23.68
N GLU A 29 11.96 3.53 22.62
CA GLU A 29 10.53 3.90 22.55
C GLU A 29 9.65 2.75 22.03
N CYS A 30 10.25 1.72 21.47
CA CYS A 30 9.51 0.58 20.93
C CYS A 30 8.75 -0.20 22.02
N ASP A 31 9.33 -0.39 23.18
CA ASP A 31 8.70 -1.19 24.26
C ASP A 31 7.33 -0.66 24.64
N LEU A 32 7.22 0.64 24.90
CA LEU A 32 5.95 1.26 25.29
C LEU A 32 4.94 1.23 24.12
N TYR A 33 5.40 1.55 22.92
CA TYR A 33 4.54 1.54 21.73
C TYR A 33 3.94 0.15 21.48
N PHE A 34 4.78 -0.89 21.46
CA PHE A 34 4.32 -2.25 21.21
C PHE A 34 3.47 -2.81 22.35
N ALA A 35 3.75 -2.45 23.61
CA ALA A 35 2.87 -2.79 24.72
C ALA A 35 1.46 -2.19 24.53
N CYS A 36 1.36 -0.93 24.07
CA CYS A 36 0.10 -0.29 23.73
C CYS A 36 -0.56 -0.94 22.51
N LEU A 37 0.19 -1.22 21.44
CA LEU A 37 -0.30 -1.91 20.25
C LEU A 37 -0.92 -3.26 20.59
N TYR A 38 -0.27 -4.07 21.42
CA TYR A 38 -0.79 -5.36 21.87
C TYR A 38 -2.10 -5.22 22.66
N LYS A 39 -2.17 -4.17 23.48
CA LYS A 39 -3.37 -3.86 24.26
C LYS A 39 -4.54 -3.41 23.34
N GLU A 40 -4.26 -2.59 22.31
CA GLU A 40 -5.25 -2.20 21.31
C GLU A 40 -5.77 -3.41 20.53
N ILE A 41 -4.86 -4.27 20.01
CA ILE A 41 -5.23 -5.50 19.30
C ILE A 41 -6.20 -6.34 20.14
N LYS A 42 -5.86 -6.55 21.42
CA LYS A 42 -6.76 -7.27 22.34
C LYS A 42 -8.07 -6.52 22.57
N GLY A 43 -8.01 -5.20 22.78
CA GLY A 43 -9.17 -4.39 23.16
C GLY A 43 -10.27 -4.32 22.11
N ARG A 44 -9.91 -4.40 20.83
CA ARG A 44 -10.87 -4.35 19.70
C ARG A 44 -11.42 -5.72 19.28
N SER A 45 -10.93 -6.82 19.87
CA SER A 45 -11.24 -8.17 19.38
C SER A 45 -12.69 -8.59 19.57
N GLU A 46 -13.34 -8.19 20.66
CA GLU A 46 -14.73 -8.61 20.97
C GLU A 46 -15.73 -8.16 19.89
N SER A 47 -15.58 -6.94 19.37
CA SER A 47 -16.44 -6.41 18.29
C SER A 47 -16.20 -7.07 16.93
N LEU A 48 -15.13 -7.84 16.77
CA LEU A 48 -14.71 -8.42 15.49
C LEU A 48 -14.62 -9.96 15.54
N LYS A 49 -15.11 -10.58 16.61
CA LYS A 49 -14.99 -12.03 16.86
C LYS A 49 -15.62 -12.92 15.79
N ASP A 50 -16.68 -12.41 15.12
CA ASP A 50 -17.42 -13.16 14.10
C ASP A 50 -16.83 -12.94 12.68
N LYS A 51 -15.85 -12.06 12.52
CA LYS A 51 -15.19 -11.80 11.24
C LYS A 51 -13.99 -12.72 11.05
N VAL A 52 -13.79 -13.25 9.84
CA VAL A 52 -12.62 -14.04 9.43
C VAL A 52 -11.75 -13.20 8.53
N PHE A 53 -10.49 -13.00 8.93
CA PHE A 53 -9.52 -12.16 8.23
C PHE A 53 -8.65 -13.01 7.31
N ASP A 54 -8.48 -12.58 6.06
CA ASP A 54 -7.70 -13.32 5.07
C ASP A 54 -6.45 -12.58 4.58
N THR A 55 -6.21 -11.37 5.08
CA THR A 55 -4.96 -10.64 4.87
C THR A 55 -4.50 -9.93 6.14
N ILE A 56 -3.17 -9.93 6.37
CA ILE A 56 -2.53 -9.15 7.43
C ILE A 56 -1.34 -8.42 6.79
N TYR A 57 -1.24 -7.12 7.04
CA TYR A 57 -0.18 -6.29 6.46
C TYR A 57 0.50 -5.46 7.54
N PHE A 58 1.81 -5.62 7.69
CA PHE A 58 2.66 -4.82 8.56
C PHE A 58 3.41 -3.79 7.71
N GLY A 59 3.11 -2.52 7.91
CA GLY A 59 3.68 -1.42 7.12
C GLY A 59 3.86 -0.14 7.92
N GLY A 60 4.03 0.98 7.21
CA GLY A 60 4.09 2.34 7.74
C GLY A 60 5.47 2.98 7.69
N GLY A 61 6.29 2.86 8.74
CA GLY A 61 7.69 3.26 8.70
C GLY A 61 8.55 2.17 8.07
N THR A 62 9.25 1.41 8.89
CA THR A 62 10.04 0.26 8.44
C THR A 62 9.89 -0.88 9.45
N PRO A 63 8.92 -1.78 9.28
CA PRO A 63 8.70 -2.89 10.22
C PRO A 63 9.94 -3.76 10.44
N SER A 64 10.77 -3.95 9.43
CA SER A 64 12.02 -4.71 9.54
C SER A 64 13.14 -3.98 10.31
N PHE A 65 12.98 -2.69 10.64
CA PHE A 65 13.96 -1.93 11.42
C PHE A 65 13.96 -2.34 12.90
N VAL A 66 12.77 -2.57 13.45
CA VAL A 66 12.65 -2.94 14.88
C VAL A 66 13.09 -4.39 15.13
N GLU A 67 13.35 -4.73 16.40
CA GLU A 67 13.67 -6.10 16.76
C GLU A 67 12.51 -7.06 16.42
N PRO A 68 12.78 -8.22 15.83
CA PRO A 68 11.75 -9.18 15.41
C PRO A 68 10.75 -9.57 16.52
N LYS A 69 11.18 -9.54 17.79
CA LYS A 69 10.32 -9.85 18.94
C LYS A 69 9.03 -9.02 18.98
N TYR A 70 9.09 -7.75 18.55
CA TYR A 70 7.93 -6.86 18.54
C TYR A 70 6.93 -7.26 17.45
N ILE A 71 7.41 -7.51 16.24
CA ILE A 71 6.58 -7.95 15.12
C ILE A 71 5.94 -9.31 15.40
N VAL A 72 6.75 -10.25 15.87
CA VAL A 72 6.27 -11.59 16.26
C VAL A 72 5.29 -11.50 17.44
N GLY A 73 5.52 -10.59 18.38
CA GLY A 73 4.60 -10.30 19.48
C GLY A 73 3.24 -9.81 18.99
N ALA A 74 3.19 -8.84 18.07
CA ALA A 74 1.97 -8.34 17.47
C ALA A 74 1.23 -9.45 16.70
N MET A 75 1.95 -10.22 15.88
CA MET A 75 1.39 -11.35 15.15
C MET A 75 0.77 -12.41 16.08
N ARG A 76 1.44 -12.70 17.22
CA ARG A 76 0.90 -13.59 18.25
C ARG A 76 -0.39 -13.06 18.88
N GLN A 77 -0.47 -11.73 19.17
CA GLN A 77 -1.71 -11.13 19.66
C GLN A 77 -2.84 -11.28 18.64
N ILE A 78 -2.56 -10.98 17.37
CA ILE A 78 -3.54 -11.14 16.29
C ILE A 78 -4.06 -12.59 16.25
N ARG A 79 -3.18 -13.58 16.22
CA ARG A 79 -3.58 -15.01 16.20
C ARG A 79 -4.36 -15.46 17.43
N ASN A 80 -4.11 -14.84 18.59
CA ASN A 80 -4.81 -15.19 19.84
C ASN A 80 -6.24 -14.63 19.90
N TYR A 81 -6.50 -13.52 19.22
CA TYR A 81 -7.75 -12.78 19.40
C TYR A 81 -8.60 -12.65 18.13
N TYR A 82 -8.09 -13.01 16.97
CA TYR A 82 -8.78 -12.87 15.68
C TYR A 82 -8.82 -14.19 14.92
N ASN A 83 -9.91 -14.43 14.21
CA ASN A 83 -10.05 -15.59 13.35
C ASN A 83 -9.31 -15.33 12.03
N ILE A 84 -8.15 -15.96 11.84
CA ILE A 84 -7.33 -15.82 10.64
C ILE A 84 -7.54 -17.00 9.72
N ALA A 85 -7.85 -16.75 8.46
CA ALA A 85 -8.02 -17.78 7.45
C ALA A 85 -6.73 -18.62 7.30
N PRO A 86 -6.82 -19.95 7.11
CA PRO A 86 -5.63 -20.82 7.03
C PRO A 86 -4.66 -20.43 5.91
N ASN A 87 -5.17 -19.83 4.82
CA ASN A 87 -4.42 -19.38 3.65
C ASN A 87 -4.27 -17.85 3.59
N ALA A 88 -4.32 -17.17 4.74
CA ALA A 88 -4.19 -15.72 4.79
C ALA A 88 -2.87 -15.25 4.16
N GLU A 89 -2.92 -14.14 3.40
CA GLU A 89 -1.74 -13.42 2.97
C GLU A 89 -1.22 -12.58 4.13
N ILE A 90 0.03 -12.80 4.53
CA ILE A 90 0.64 -12.11 5.66
C ILE A 90 1.91 -11.41 5.17
N THR A 91 1.83 -10.08 5.03
CA THR A 91 2.88 -9.24 4.42
C THR A 91 3.64 -8.45 5.47
N ILE A 92 4.94 -8.29 5.25
CA ILE A 92 5.79 -7.35 5.99
C ILE A 92 6.59 -6.48 5.03
N GLU A 93 6.60 -5.17 5.28
CA GLU A 93 7.47 -4.21 4.60
C GLU A 93 8.87 -4.23 5.17
N MET A 94 9.86 -4.11 4.27
CA MET A 94 11.27 -4.19 4.61
C MET A 94 12.08 -3.13 3.88
N ASN A 95 13.09 -2.60 4.59
CA ASN A 95 14.17 -1.85 3.97
C ASN A 95 15.38 -2.77 3.80
N PRO A 96 16.03 -2.82 2.62
CA PRO A 96 17.17 -3.71 2.36
C PRO A 96 18.27 -3.69 3.42
N GLY A 97 18.62 -2.50 3.94
CA GLY A 97 19.65 -2.35 4.97
C GLY A 97 19.23 -2.74 6.40
N THR A 98 18.06 -3.35 6.60
CA THR A 98 17.52 -3.67 7.93
C THR A 98 17.21 -5.16 8.13
N VAL A 99 17.50 -6.01 7.14
CA VAL A 99 17.17 -7.44 7.17
C VAL A 99 18.42 -8.30 7.03
N ASP A 100 18.37 -9.46 7.66
CA ASP A 100 19.32 -10.54 7.60
C ASP A 100 18.60 -11.89 7.53
N GLU A 101 19.35 -12.97 7.39
CA GLU A 101 18.80 -14.32 7.28
C GLU A 101 18.01 -14.76 8.54
N GLU A 102 18.45 -14.35 9.72
CA GLU A 102 17.81 -14.70 10.99
C GLU A 102 16.44 -14.01 11.11
N LYS A 103 16.36 -12.72 10.76
CA LYS A 103 15.10 -11.98 10.72
C LYS A 103 14.10 -12.61 9.74
N ILE A 104 14.54 -12.93 8.52
CA ILE A 104 13.66 -13.57 7.51
C ILE A 104 13.13 -14.89 8.04
N LYS A 105 13.99 -15.78 8.58
CA LYS A 105 13.57 -17.05 9.17
C LYS A 105 12.60 -16.84 10.35
N THR A 106 12.80 -15.80 11.14
CA THR A 106 11.94 -15.47 12.28
C THR A 106 10.56 -15.03 11.82
N TYR A 107 10.48 -14.20 10.77
CA TYR A 107 9.21 -13.79 10.18
C TYR A 107 8.47 -14.97 9.54
N GLU A 108 9.16 -15.83 8.80
CA GLU A 108 8.55 -17.04 8.22
C GLU A 108 7.97 -17.97 9.30
N LYS A 109 8.70 -18.19 10.40
CA LYS A 109 8.21 -18.98 11.54
C LYS A 109 6.97 -18.35 12.21
N ALA A 110 6.88 -17.02 12.19
CA ALA A 110 5.71 -16.29 12.67
C ALA A 110 4.52 -16.34 11.68
N GLY A 111 4.74 -16.86 10.47
CA GLY A 111 3.74 -17.07 9.42
C GLY A 111 3.68 -16.00 8.35
N PHE A 112 4.66 -15.08 8.28
CA PHE A 112 4.78 -14.17 7.15
C PHE A 112 5.10 -14.95 5.88
N ASN A 113 4.33 -14.72 4.83
CA ASN A 113 4.43 -15.45 3.56
C ASN A 113 4.54 -14.52 2.33
N ARG A 114 4.55 -13.20 2.56
CA ARG A 114 4.80 -12.17 1.55
C ARG A 114 5.70 -11.07 2.12
N PHE A 115 6.68 -10.61 1.32
CA PHE A 115 7.67 -9.62 1.72
C PHE A 115 7.64 -8.46 0.72
N SER A 116 7.57 -7.18 1.18
CA SER A 116 7.67 -6.00 0.34
C SER A 116 9.01 -5.31 0.59
N VAL A 117 9.79 -5.08 -0.46
CA VAL A 117 11.16 -4.56 -0.34
C VAL A 117 11.29 -3.26 -1.12
N GLY A 118 11.58 -2.17 -0.41
CA GLY A 118 11.74 -0.86 -1.02
C GLY A 118 13.10 -0.67 -1.70
N LEU A 119 13.21 -0.98 -3.00
CA LEU A 119 14.38 -0.65 -3.83
C LEU A 119 14.41 0.84 -4.16
N GLN A 120 13.31 1.38 -4.64
CA GLN A 120 13.07 2.72 -5.16
C GLN A 120 13.77 3.00 -6.50
N THR A 121 15.07 2.82 -6.59
CA THR A 121 15.89 2.90 -7.80
C THR A 121 17.15 2.05 -7.64
N ALA A 122 17.77 1.66 -8.75
CA ALA A 122 19.04 0.94 -8.75
C ALA A 122 20.27 1.87 -8.81
N ASN A 123 20.05 3.20 -8.84
CA ASN A 123 21.09 4.21 -8.89
C ASN A 123 21.40 4.73 -7.47
N ASP A 124 22.60 4.45 -6.95
CA ASP A 124 23.01 4.81 -5.59
C ASP A 124 23.02 6.33 -5.34
N LYS A 125 23.30 7.14 -6.38
CA LYS A 125 23.22 8.60 -6.25
C LYS A 125 21.77 9.05 -6.01
N LEU A 126 20.83 8.52 -6.79
CA LEU A 126 19.41 8.83 -6.60
C LEU A 126 18.89 8.31 -5.26
N LEU A 127 19.34 7.13 -4.80
CA LEU A 127 19.04 6.62 -3.46
C LEU A 127 19.50 7.57 -2.37
N TYR A 128 20.73 8.06 -2.47
CA TYR A 128 21.27 9.05 -1.53
C TYR A 128 20.46 10.36 -1.56
N ASP A 129 20.13 10.87 -2.74
CA ASP A 129 19.41 12.13 -2.95
C ASP A 129 17.98 12.10 -2.35
N ILE A 130 17.35 10.95 -2.29
CA ILE A 130 16.03 10.76 -1.65
C ILE A 130 16.13 10.34 -0.17
N GLY A 131 17.33 10.31 0.40
CA GLY A 131 17.56 9.99 1.83
C GLY A 131 17.44 8.50 2.18
N ARG A 132 17.67 7.59 1.22
CA ARG A 132 17.70 6.14 1.50
C ARG A 132 19.00 5.76 2.19
N ILE A 133 18.91 4.82 3.12
CA ILE A 133 20.05 4.33 3.93
C ILE A 133 20.75 3.12 3.32
N HIS A 134 20.18 2.56 2.26
CA HIS A 134 20.70 1.36 1.58
C HIS A 134 21.25 1.71 0.21
N THR A 135 22.12 0.83 -0.30
CA THR A 135 22.69 0.85 -1.63
C THR A 135 22.02 -0.22 -2.51
N LYS A 136 22.31 -0.18 -3.82
CA LYS A 136 21.95 -1.25 -4.76
C LYS A 136 22.46 -2.62 -4.30
N ASP A 137 23.67 -2.68 -3.77
CA ASP A 137 24.27 -3.93 -3.28
C ASP A 137 23.54 -4.46 -2.03
N ASP A 138 23.10 -3.58 -1.13
CA ASP A 138 22.26 -3.96 0.02
C ASP A 138 20.95 -4.59 -0.45
N PHE A 139 20.31 -4.01 -1.49
CA PHE A 139 19.11 -4.59 -2.08
C PHE A 139 19.37 -5.97 -2.70
N ILE A 140 20.44 -6.13 -3.46
CA ILE A 140 20.83 -7.43 -4.05
C ILE A 140 21.01 -8.48 -2.96
N ASN A 141 21.66 -8.12 -1.86
CA ASN A 141 21.88 -9.04 -0.75
C ASN A 141 20.57 -9.39 -0.03
N ALA A 142 19.69 -8.43 0.23
CA ALA A 142 18.36 -8.69 0.78
C ALA A 142 17.51 -9.59 -0.13
N ALA A 143 17.52 -9.33 -1.44
CA ALA A 143 16.80 -10.13 -2.44
C ALA A 143 17.29 -11.58 -2.52
N LYS A 144 18.59 -11.83 -2.34
CA LYS A 144 19.15 -13.20 -2.27
C LYS A 144 18.53 -14.01 -1.12
N LEU A 145 18.23 -13.38 0.03
CA LEU A 145 17.57 -14.02 1.16
C LEU A 145 16.10 -14.40 0.87
N LEU A 146 15.50 -13.71 -0.12
CA LEU A 146 14.11 -13.92 -0.54
C LEU A 146 13.97 -14.82 -1.77
N LYS A 147 15.05 -15.39 -2.27
CA LYS A 147 15.03 -16.27 -3.45
C LYS A 147 14.02 -17.41 -3.28
N GLY A 148 13.09 -17.52 -4.23
CA GLY A 148 12.04 -18.54 -4.22
C GLY A 148 10.83 -18.21 -3.34
N LYS A 149 10.85 -17.10 -2.60
CA LYS A 149 9.73 -16.62 -1.79
C LYS A 149 8.80 -15.70 -2.60
N ASN A 150 7.60 -15.43 -2.08
CA ASN A 150 6.72 -14.41 -2.61
C ASN A 150 7.17 -13.04 -2.10
N PHE A 151 7.75 -12.22 -2.98
CA PHE A 151 8.13 -10.87 -2.60
C PHE A 151 7.84 -9.86 -3.71
N SER A 152 7.59 -8.63 -3.28
CA SER A 152 7.43 -7.45 -4.12
C SER A 152 8.62 -6.51 -3.99
N VAL A 153 8.83 -5.72 -5.03
CA VAL A 153 9.84 -4.67 -5.09
C VAL A 153 9.14 -3.35 -5.40
N ASP A 154 9.45 -2.32 -4.61
CA ASP A 154 8.89 -1.00 -4.82
C ASP A 154 9.89 -0.14 -5.60
N ILE A 155 9.43 0.50 -6.69
CA ILE A 155 10.22 1.35 -7.60
C ILE A 155 9.53 2.70 -7.73
N MET A 156 10.31 3.79 -7.60
CA MET A 156 9.83 5.15 -7.77
C MET A 156 10.17 5.70 -9.15
N ILE A 157 9.25 6.47 -9.70
CA ILE A 157 9.35 7.17 -10.98
C ILE A 157 9.22 8.67 -10.75
N GLY A 158 9.94 9.48 -11.53
CA GLY A 158 9.88 10.93 -11.41
C GLY A 158 10.82 11.50 -10.33
N LEU A 159 11.91 10.78 -10.00
CA LEU A 159 12.95 11.33 -9.13
C LEU A 159 13.74 12.43 -9.84
N SER A 160 14.21 13.41 -9.08
CA SER A 160 15.07 14.48 -9.62
C SER A 160 16.30 13.90 -10.31
N GLY A 161 16.48 14.23 -11.60
CA GLY A 161 17.58 13.72 -12.42
C GLY A 161 17.50 12.24 -12.81
N GLN A 162 16.38 11.56 -12.56
CA GLN A 162 16.16 10.19 -13.01
C GLN A 162 16.02 10.14 -14.54
N THR A 163 16.57 9.10 -15.14
CA THR A 163 16.50 8.83 -16.58
C THR A 163 15.72 7.55 -16.89
N PHE A 164 15.31 7.38 -18.14
CA PHE A 164 14.73 6.11 -18.62
C PHE A 164 15.67 4.90 -18.41
N ALA A 165 16.99 5.13 -18.46
CA ALA A 165 17.99 4.10 -18.19
C ALA A 165 17.96 3.65 -16.72
N ASP A 166 17.78 4.59 -15.77
CA ASP A 166 17.66 4.28 -14.33
C ASP A 166 16.40 3.45 -14.04
N ILE A 167 15.29 3.81 -14.68
CA ILE A 167 14.02 3.05 -14.57
C ILE A 167 14.21 1.63 -15.11
N LYS A 168 14.81 1.53 -16.29
CA LYS A 168 15.11 0.22 -16.91
C LYS A 168 16.00 -0.63 -16.00
N GLU A 169 17.05 -0.07 -15.45
CA GLU A 169 17.98 -0.78 -14.56
C GLU A 169 17.26 -1.29 -13.31
N ALA A 170 16.40 -0.49 -12.70
CA ALA A 170 15.62 -0.89 -11.51
C ALA A 170 14.66 -2.05 -11.82
N ILE A 171 13.96 -1.99 -12.96
CA ILE A 171 13.02 -3.05 -13.38
C ILE A 171 13.79 -4.33 -13.76
N ASP A 172 14.91 -4.22 -14.51
CA ASP A 172 15.76 -5.34 -14.87
C ASP A 172 16.33 -6.03 -13.62
N LEU A 173 16.77 -5.24 -12.64
CA LEU A 173 17.27 -5.76 -11.37
C LEU A 173 16.16 -6.50 -10.61
N ALA A 174 14.97 -5.91 -10.45
CA ALA A 174 13.84 -6.54 -9.78
C ALA A 174 13.44 -7.88 -10.42
N GLU A 175 13.43 -7.95 -11.77
CA GLU A 175 13.19 -9.19 -12.49
C GLU A 175 14.29 -10.21 -12.27
N SER A 176 15.55 -9.80 -12.39
CA SER A 176 16.71 -10.69 -12.29
C SER A 176 16.82 -11.41 -10.94
N VAL A 177 16.39 -10.75 -9.87
CA VAL A 177 16.33 -11.36 -8.52
C VAL A 177 15.07 -12.21 -8.30
N GLY A 178 14.16 -12.26 -9.26
CA GLY A 178 12.97 -13.11 -9.25
C GLY A 178 11.78 -12.55 -8.49
N ALA A 179 11.66 -11.23 -8.40
CA ALA A 179 10.47 -10.57 -7.84
C ALA A 179 9.21 -11.06 -8.54
N LYS A 180 8.15 -11.32 -7.76
CA LYS A 180 6.85 -11.77 -8.30
C LYS A 180 5.89 -10.63 -8.50
N HIS A 181 6.16 -9.52 -7.87
CA HIS A 181 5.32 -8.33 -7.85
C HIS A 181 6.21 -7.09 -7.85
N ILE A 182 5.79 -6.04 -8.54
CA ILE A 182 6.46 -4.75 -8.58
C ILE A 182 5.42 -3.67 -8.32
N SER A 183 5.67 -2.81 -7.32
CA SER A 183 4.94 -1.57 -7.11
C SER A 183 5.74 -0.46 -7.78
N SER A 184 5.22 0.12 -8.85
CA SER A 184 5.86 1.23 -9.58
C SER A 184 4.95 2.45 -9.51
N TYR A 185 5.38 3.47 -8.79
CA TYR A 185 4.56 4.66 -8.55
C TYR A 185 5.34 5.94 -8.81
N ALA A 186 4.63 6.94 -9.35
CA ALA A 186 5.18 8.26 -9.54
C ALA A 186 5.40 8.96 -8.19
N LEU A 187 6.53 9.64 -8.07
CA LEU A 187 6.79 10.47 -6.90
C LEU A 187 5.73 11.57 -6.79
N LYS A 188 5.06 11.61 -5.66
CA LYS A 188 4.23 12.74 -5.27
C LYS A 188 4.97 13.56 -4.21
N ALA A 189 5.18 14.83 -4.50
CA ALA A 189 5.83 15.75 -3.56
C ALA A 189 4.77 16.30 -2.59
N GLU A 190 4.65 15.66 -1.42
CA GLU A 190 3.66 16.07 -0.41
C GLU A 190 4.16 17.25 0.41
N GLU A 191 3.25 18.19 0.71
CA GLU A 191 3.53 19.36 1.54
C GLU A 191 4.08 18.93 2.91
N GLY A 192 5.07 19.69 3.41
CA GLY A 192 5.76 19.35 4.66
C GLY A 192 6.93 18.36 4.51
N THR A 193 7.17 17.83 3.31
CA THR A 193 8.35 17.01 3.01
C THR A 193 9.49 17.85 2.41
N PRO A 194 10.77 17.46 2.60
CA PRO A 194 11.88 18.08 1.89
C PRO A 194 11.73 18.04 0.35
N MET A 195 11.08 17.01 -0.18
CA MET A 195 10.83 16.86 -1.61
C MET A 195 9.85 17.89 -2.15
N TYR A 196 8.92 18.39 -1.34
CA TYR A 196 8.03 19.49 -1.73
C TYR A 196 8.78 20.79 -2.01
N CYS A 197 9.81 21.10 -1.23
CA CYS A 197 10.69 22.25 -1.51
C CYS A 197 11.39 22.11 -2.86
N ARG A 198 11.85 20.92 -3.21
CA ARG A 198 12.47 20.63 -4.52
C ARG A 198 11.46 20.75 -5.67
N TYR A 199 10.23 20.33 -5.45
CA TYR A 199 9.13 20.52 -6.41
C TYR A 199 8.88 22.02 -6.67
N LEU A 200 8.75 22.83 -5.63
CA LEU A 200 8.55 24.27 -5.75
C LEU A 200 9.71 24.98 -6.47
N ASN A 201 10.93 24.46 -6.35
CA ASN A 201 12.12 24.97 -7.03
C ASN A 201 12.24 24.51 -8.51
N GLY A 202 11.31 23.66 -9.01
CA GLY A 202 11.38 23.12 -10.36
C GLY A 202 12.50 22.08 -10.55
N GLU A 203 12.92 21.39 -9.50
CA GLU A 203 13.99 20.40 -9.54
C GLU A 203 13.48 18.98 -9.90
N LEU A 204 12.17 18.77 -9.91
CA LEU A 204 11.54 17.52 -10.31
C LEU A 204 11.14 17.54 -11.79
N PRO A 205 11.02 16.37 -12.44
CA PRO A 205 10.43 16.30 -13.77
C PRO A 205 9.03 16.91 -13.80
N SER A 206 8.65 17.48 -14.94
CA SER A 206 7.27 17.92 -15.18
C SER A 206 6.27 16.76 -15.13
N GLU A 207 4.98 17.07 -15.07
CA GLU A 207 3.92 16.06 -15.11
C GLU A 207 3.96 15.25 -16.41
N ASP A 208 4.21 15.91 -17.57
CA ASP A 208 4.34 15.23 -18.85
C ASP A 208 5.56 14.31 -18.91
N GLU A 209 6.73 14.77 -18.43
CA GLU A 209 7.94 13.95 -18.34
C GLU A 209 7.72 12.75 -17.41
N THR A 210 7.02 12.95 -16.29
CA THR A 210 6.68 11.88 -15.34
C THR A 210 5.71 10.88 -15.97
N ALA A 211 4.74 11.34 -16.75
CA ALA A 211 3.82 10.49 -17.49
C ALA A 211 4.57 9.64 -18.54
N ASP A 212 5.48 10.24 -19.30
CA ASP A 212 6.31 9.52 -20.28
C ASP A 212 7.19 8.45 -19.60
N MET A 213 7.80 8.78 -18.46
CA MET A 213 8.58 7.84 -17.67
C MET A 213 7.72 6.69 -17.14
N TYR A 214 6.51 6.99 -16.69
CA TYR A 214 5.58 5.99 -16.19
C TYR A 214 5.10 5.06 -17.33
N ASP A 215 4.75 5.60 -18.48
CA ASP A 215 4.36 4.81 -19.66
C ASP A 215 5.48 3.90 -20.15
N PHE A 216 6.72 4.40 -20.10
CA PHE A 216 7.90 3.58 -20.39
C PHE A 216 8.00 2.39 -19.42
N ALA A 217 7.84 2.63 -18.12
CA ALA A 217 7.87 1.57 -17.12
C ALA A 217 6.74 0.55 -17.32
N VAL A 218 5.53 0.99 -17.63
CA VAL A 218 4.37 0.12 -17.91
C VAL A 218 4.67 -0.82 -19.09
N LYS A 219 5.19 -0.28 -20.20
CA LYS A 219 5.55 -1.07 -21.39
C LYS A 219 6.63 -2.10 -21.08
N LEU A 220 7.69 -1.67 -20.40
CA LEU A 220 8.81 -2.55 -20.03
C LEU A 220 8.37 -3.66 -19.06
N LEU A 221 7.52 -3.36 -18.09
CA LEU A 221 6.97 -4.35 -17.17
C LEU A 221 6.12 -5.39 -17.90
N ALA A 222 5.29 -4.94 -18.85
CA ALA A 222 4.49 -5.84 -19.67
C ALA A 222 5.37 -6.77 -20.55
N GLU A 223 6.42 -6.25 -21.20
CA GLU A 223 7.40 -7.04 -21.95
C GLU A 223 8.07 -8.12 -21.10
N LYS A 224 8.27 -7.83 -19.82
CA LYS A 224 8.80 -8.77 -18.84
C LYS A 224 7.74 -9.71 -18.24
N GLY A 225 6.50 -9.65 -18.71
CA GLY A 225 5.39 -10.50 -18.28
C GLY A 225 4.87 -10.19 -16.87
N TYR A 226 4.97 -8.94 -16.43
CA TYR A 226 4.21 -8.44 -15.28
C TYR A 226 2.91 -7.82 -15.76
N GLU A 227 1.81 -8.36 -15.31
CA GLU A 227 0.46 -7.87 -15.62
C GLU A 227 0.10 -6.72 -14.66
N ARG A 228 -0.26 -5.57 -15.22
CA ARG A 228 -0.82 -4.47 -14.42
C ARG A 228 -2.20 -4.87 -13.91
N TYR A 229 -2.51 -4.66 -12.64
CA TYR A 229 -3.83 -4.97 -12.11
C TYR A 229 -4.52 -3.78 -11.41
N GLU A 230 -3.77 -2.71 -11.12
CA GLU A 230 -4.28 -1.40 -10.69
C GLU A 230 -3.26 -0.31 -11.04
N VAL A 231 -3.48 0.93 -10.62
CA VAL A 231 -2.71 2.10 -11.07
C VAL A 231 -1.20 1.94 -10.90
N SER A 232 -0.72 1.38 -9.79
CA SER A 232 0.70 1.34 -9.45
C SER A 232 1.29 -0.07 -9.33
N ASN A 233 0.48 -1.11 -9.38
CA ASN A 233 0.93 -2.47 -9.06
C ASN A 233 0.86 -3.43 -10.24
N PHE A 234 1.95 -4.18 -10.39
CA PHE A 234 2.21 -5.12 -11.47
C PHE A 234 2.67 -6.46 -10.89
N CYS A 235 2.23 -7.58 -11.46
CA CYS A 235 2.66 -8.87 -10.92
C CYS A 235 2.74 -9.95 -12.01
N LYS A 236 3.49 -11.00 -11.72
CA LYS A 236 3.38 -12.27 -12.45
C LYS A 236 2.02 -12.88 -12.13
N LYS A 237 1.48 -13.69 -13.05
CA LYS A 237 0.17 -14.33 -12.90
C LYS A 237 0.03 -15.05 -11.54
N GLY A 238 -1.02 -14.71 -10.79
CA GLY A 238 -1.33 -15.30 -9.49
C GLY A 238 -0.66 -14.63 -8.27
N TYR A 239 0.06 -13.49 -8.46
CA TYR A 239 0.78 -12.80 -7.39
C TYR A 239 0.27 -11.40 -7.08
N ARG A 240 -1.00 -11.09 -7.41
CA ARG A 240 -1.65 -9.85 -6.97
C ARG A 240 -1.63 -9.75 -5.45
N SER A 241 -1.35 -8.56 -4.90
CA SER A 241 -1.49 -8.32 -3.46
C SER A 241 -2.97 -8.41 -3.07
N ARG A 242 -3.32 -9.43 -2.28
CA ARG A 242 -4.70 -9.62 -1.81
C ARG A 242 -5.12 -8.49 -0.86
N HIS A 243 -4.19 -8.00 -0.05
CA HIS A 243 -4.43 -6.91 0.88
C HIS A 243 -4.75 -5.60 0.14
N ASN A 244 -3.95 -5.22 -0.88
CA ASN A 244 -4.22 -4.04 -1.69
C ASN A 244 -5.54 -4.19 -2.47
N MET A 245 -5.79 -5.38 -3.04
CA MET A 245 -7.05 -5.65 -3.74
C MET A 245 -8.27 -5.60 -2.82
N ASN A 246 -8.12 -5.85 -1.51
CA ASN A 246 -9.21 -5.68 -0.56
C ASN A 246 -9.63 -4.20 -0.46
N TYR A 247 -8.68 -3.26 -0.44
CA TYR A 247 -8.98 -1.82 -0.47
C TYR A 247 -9.69 -1.41 -1.76
N TRP A 248 -9.18 -1.83 -2.91
CA TRP A 248 -9.78 -1.51 -4.22
C TRP A 248 -11.19 -2.10 -4.42
N LYS A 249 -11.51 -3.18 -3.73
CA LYS A 249 -12.86 -3.78 -3.72
C LYS A 249 -13.76 -3.19 -2.63
N ARG A 250 -13.35 -2.10 -2.00
CA ARG A 250 -14.06 -1.50 -0.86
C ARG A 250 -14.33 -2.51 0.26
N GLY A 251 -13.38 -3.45 0.46
CA GLY A 251 -13.46 -4.46 1.50
C GLY A 251 -13.14 -3.89 2.88
N GLU A 252 -13.74 -4.47 3.90
CA GLU A 252 -13.49 -4.08 5.28
C GLU A 252 -12.04 -4.32 5.70
N TYR A 253 -11.55 -3.49 6.59
CA TYR A 253 -10.23 -3.67 7.22
C TYR A 253 -10.19 -2.98 8.59
N ILE A 254 -9.39 -3.55 9.50
CA ILE A 254 -9.07 -2.95 10.80
C ILE A 254 -7.59 -2.59 10.85
N GLY A 255 -7.31 -1.34 11.21
CA GLY A 255 -5.95 -0.84 11.42
C GLY A 255 -5.61 -0.75 12.91
N PHE A 256 -4.40 -1.14 13.25
CA PHE A 256 -3.84 -1.04 14.60
C PHE A 256 -2.59 -0.19 14.60
N GLY A 257 -2.43 0.60 15.65
CA GLY A 257 -1.28 1.47 15.85
C GLY A 257 -1.57 2.92 15.47
N VAL A 258 -0.56 3.77 15.65
CA VAL A 258 -0.61 5.20 15.33
C VAL A 258 -0.92 5.41 13.85
N ALA A 259 -1.71 6.43 13.52
CA ALA A 259 -2.14 6.80 12.16
C ALA A 259 -2.88 5.68 11.37
N ALA A 260 -3.14 4.53 11.98
CA ALA A 260 -3.81 3.43 11.28
C ALA A 260 -5.28 3.78 11.05
N SER A 261 -5.70 3.68 9.78
CA SER A 261 -7.10 3.80 9.37
C SER A 261 -7.80 2.45 9.39
N SER A 262 -9.11 2.48 9.57
CA SER A 262 -10.00 1.32 9.57
C SER A 262 -11.26 1.61 8.79
N PHE A 263 -11.86 0.57 8.21
CA PHE A 263 -13.18 0.62 7.58
C PHE A 263 -13.94 -0.66 7.93
N ILE A 264 -14.91 -0.55 8.81
CA ILE A 264 -15.70 -1.69 9.34
C ILE A 264 -17.16 -1.25 9.43
N ASP A 265 -18.08 -2.06 8.93
CA ASP A 265 -19.52 -1.83 8.99
C ASP A 265 -19.90 -0.41 8.50
N GLU A 266 -19.38 -0.01 7.32
CA GLU A 266 -19.55 1.31 6.69
C GLU A 266 -19.03 2.50 7.53
N ARG A 267 -18.34 2.25 8.63
CA ARG A 267 -17.66 3.27 9.44
C ARG A 267 -16.16 3.31 9.14
N ARG A 268 -15.67 4.47 8.73
CA ARG A 268 -14.25 4.78 8.62
C ARG A 268 -13.78 5.52 9.88
N PHE A 269 -12.61 5.16 10.39
CA PHE A 269 -11.98 5.86 11.49
C PHE A 269 -10.46 5.74 11.43
N THR A 270 -9.77 6.72 12.02
CA THR A 270 -8.32 6.80 12.00
C THR A 270 -7.78 7.14 13.38
N ASN A 271 -6.73 6.44 13.80
CA ASN A 271 -6.02 6.72 15.04
C ASN A 271 -5.16 7.99 14.90
N THR A 272 -4.86 8.65 16.03
CA THR A 272 -3.94 9.79 16.07
C THR A 272 -2.59 9.45 15.43
N GLU A 273 -1.98 10.43 14.78
CA GLU A 273 -0.65 10.29 14.19
C GLU A 273 0.48 10.40 15.21
N LYS A 274 0.23 10.99 16.40
CA LYS A 274 1.26 11.21 17.41
C LYS A 274 1.39 10.01 18.35
N ILE A 275 2.58 9.42 18.40
CA ILE A 275 2.87 8.25 19.27
C ILE A 275 2.54 8.55 20.74
N SER A 276 2.87 9.76 21.25
CA SER A 276 2.60 10.14 22.63
C SER A 276 1.10 10.20 22.97
N GLU A 277 0.28 10.72 22.06
CA GLU A 277 -1.19 10.74 22.22
C GLU A 277 -1.77 9.34 22.14
N TYR A 278 -1.32 8.55 21.13
CA TYR A 278 -1.73 7.16 20.98
C TYR A 278 -1.46 6.34 22.25
N THR A 279 -0.24 6.36 22.74
CA THR A 279 0.13 5.59 23.94
C THR A 279 -0.62 6.07 25.18
N ALA A 280 -0.82 7.40 25.35
CA ALA A 280 -1.57 7.94 26.47
C ALA A 280 -3.05 7.51 26.44
N CYS A 281 -3.69 7.46 25.27
CA CYS A 281 -5.07 6.98 25.11
C CYS A 281 -5.17 5.50 25.50
N ILE A 282 -4.31 4.64 24.91
CA ILE A 282 -4.36 3.19 25.12
C ILE A 282 -4.07 2.81 26.57
N LEU A 283 -3.11 3.48 27.23
CA LEU A 283 -2.82 3.26 28.65
C LEU A 283 -4.01 3.54 29.54
N ARG A 284 -4.82 4.55 29.18
CA ARG A 284 -6.06 4.94 29.91
C ARG A 284 -7.29 4.11 29.52
N ASN A 285 -7.14 3.03 28.75
CA ASN A 285 -8.23 2.23 28.18
C ASN A 285 -9.19 3.05 27.30
N LYS A 286 -8.69 4.06 26.60
CA LYS A 286 -9.44 4.86 25.64
C LYS A 286 -9.04 4.46 24.22
N VAL A 287 -9.94 4.66 23.26
CA VAL A 287 -9.60 4.59 21.82
C VAL A 287 -8.72 5.77 21.44
N ALA A 288 -7.83 5.55 20.50
CA ALA A 288 -6.91 6.57 19.99
C ALA A 288 -7.44 7.28 18.72
N GLU A 289 -8.73 7.10 18.42
CA GLU A 289 -9.38 7.66 17.23
C GLU A 289 -9.48 9.18 17.32
N ILE A 290 -9.05 9.87 16.25
CA ILE A 290 -9.17 11.34 16.10
C ILE A 290 -10.16 11.72 15.01
N PHE A 291 -10.54 10.76 14.16
CA PHE A 291 -11.47 10.94 13.06
C PHE A 291 -12.38 9.73 12.98
N SER A 292 -13.65 9.96 12.68
CA SER A 292 -14.63 8.90 12.43
C SER A 292 -15.80 9.45 11.64
N GLU A 293 -16.19 8.73 10.59
CA GLU A 293 -17.34 9.02 9.75
C GLU A 293 -18.09 7.75 9.36
N ASN A 294 -19.39 7.86 9.08
CA ASN A 294 -20.16 6.82 8.43
C ASN A 294 -20.30 7.17 6.95
N ILE A 295 -19.98 6.23 6.08
CA ILE A 295 -20.01 6.42 4.63
C ILE A 295 -21.39 5.96 4.14
N GLU A 296 -22.25 6.90 3.73
CA GLU A 296 -23.64 6.63 3.35
C GLU A 296 -24.02 7.33 2.03
N GLY A 297 -25.16 6.94 1.45
CA GLY A 297 -25.76 7.61 0.29
C GLY A 297 -24.85 7.71 -0.92
N ASP A 298 -24.79 8.89 -1.52
CA ASP A 298 -24.05 9.16 -2.76
C ASP A 298 -22.52 9.04 -2.57
N GLU A 299 -22.02 9.36 -1.39
CA GLU A 299 -20.59 9.19 -1.05
C GLU A 299 -20.18 7.72 -1.10
N ARG A 300 -21.00 6.82 -0.53
CA ARG A 300 -20.78 5.37 -0.56
C ARG A 300 -20.78 4.85 -1.99
N GLU A 301 -21.69 5.34 -2.82
CA GLU A 301 -21.81 4.95 -4.22
C GLU A 301 -20.63 5.45 -5.04
N PHE A 302 -20.26 6.73 -4.90
CA PHE A 302 -19.10 7.29 -5.58
C PHE A 302 -17.80 6.60 -5.17
N GLU A 303 -17.58 6.32 -3.89
CA GLU A 303 -16.41 5.59 -3.41
C GLU A 303 -16.32 4.19 -4.05
N PHE A 304 -17.45 3.48 -4.17
CA PHE A 304 -17.49 2.18 -4.84
C PHE A 304 -17.05 2.28 -6.29
N ILE A 305 -17.54 3.28 -7.02
CA ILE A 305 -17.17 3.55 -8.43
C ILE A 305 -15.69 3.90 -8.50
N MET A 306 -15.24 4.84 -7.69
CA MET A 306 -13.88 5.35 -7.67
C MET A 306 -12.86 4.23 -7.44
N LEU A 307 -13.07 3.39 -6.46
CA LEU A 307 -12.16 2.30 -6.13
C LEU A 307 -12.13 1.21 -7.21
N ALA A 308 -13.28 0.85 -7.75
CA ALA A 308 -13.38 -0.16 -8.81
C ALA A 308 -12.69 0.29 -10.10
N LEU A 309 -12.90 1.53 -10.53
CA LEU A 309 -12.31 2.08 -11.77
C LEU A 309 -10.78 2.28 -11.69
N ARG A 310 -10.19 2.24 -10.50
CA ARG A 310 -8.72 2.25 -10.33
C ARG A 310 -8.05 0.92 -10.61
N THR A 311 -8.83 -0.12 -10.85
CA THR A 311 -8.31 -1.46 -11.17
C THR A 311 -8.58 -1.83 -12.62
N THR A 312 -7.76 -2.71 -13.19
CA THR A 312 -8.00 -3.27 -14.53
C THR A 312 -9.19 -4.25 -14.55
N ASP A 313 -9.61 -4.72 -13.38
CA ASP A 313 -10.84 -5.52 -13.28
C ASP A 313 -12.08 -4.67 -13.55
N GLY A 314 -12.03 -3.37 -13.20
CA GLY A 314 -13.11 -2.41 -13.40
C GLY A 314 -14.30 -2.62 -12.46
N LEU A 315 -15.39 -1.91 -12.76
CA LEU A 315 -16.65 -1.99 -12.04
C LEU A 315 -17.55 -3.05 -12.67
N ASN A 316 -17.88 -4.08 -11.92
CA ASN A 316 -18.83 -5.11 -12.33
C ASN A 316 -20.28 -4.65 -12.03
N PHE A 317 -21.15 -4.68 -13.04
CA PHE A 317 -22.52 -4.16 -12.95
C PHE A 317 -23.38 -4.92 -11.94
N ALA A 318 -23.26 -6.25 -11.89
CA ALA A 318 -24.03 -7.06 -10.94
C ALA A 318 -23.62 -6.81 -9.48
N ASN A 319 -22.32 -6.54 -9.22
CA ASN A 319 -21.86 -6.17 -7.89
C ASN A 319 -22.38 -4.79 -7.47
N PHE A 320 -22.41 -3.84 -8.39
CA PHE A 320 -22.98 -2.52 -8.14
C PHE A 320 -24.50 -2.60 -7.87
N GLU A 321 -25.25 -3.30 -8.72
CA GLU A 321 -26.67 -3.49 -8.54
C GLU A 321 -27.00 -4.18 -7.21
N LYS A 322 -26.23 -5.18 -6.83
CA LYS A 322 -26.37 -5.84 -5.52
C LYS A 322 -26.12 -4.88 -4.35
N ALA A 323 -25.16 -3.95 -4.49
CA ALA A 323 -24.79 -3.02 -3.42
C ALA A 323 -25.78 -1.86 -3.25
N PHE A 324 -26.39 -1.39 -4.36
CA PHE A 324 -27.18 -0.17 -4.40
C PHE A 324 -28.64 -0.36 -4.87
N ASN A 325 -29.00 -1.56 -5.32
CA ASN A 325 -30.32 -1.90 -5.89
C ASN A 325 -30.72 -1.00 -7.08
N VAL A 326 -29.72 -0.59 -7.88
CA VAL A 326 -29.85 0.27 -9.07
C VAL A 326 -28.94 -0.26 -10.17
N SER A 327 -29.41 -0.24 -11.43
CA SER A 327 -28.61 -0.58 -12.62
C SER A 327 -27.58 0.52 -12.89
N PHE A 328 -26.29 0.18 -12.84
CA PHE A 328 -25.20 1.13 -13.15
C PHE A 328 -25.31 1.70 -14.58
N PRO A 329 -25.46 0.88 -15.65
CA PRO A 329 -25.58 1.40 -17.00
C PRO A 329 -26.77 2.34 -17.22
N GLU A 330 -27.88 2.10 -16.52
CA GLU A 330 -29.07 2.97 -16.62
C GLU A 330 -28.87 4.29 -15.88
N LYS A 331 -28.43 4.25 -14.62
CA LYS A 331 -28.22 5.45 -13.79
C LYS A 331 -27.15 6.36 -14.38
N TYR A 332 -26.04 5.80 -14.87
CA TYR A 332 -24.88 6.54 -15.34
C TYR A 332 -24.77 6.63 -16.88
N ALA A 333 -25.83 6.33 -17.64
CA ALA A 333 -25.83 6.30 -19.11
C ALA A 333 -25.21 7.55 -19.75
N ASN A 334 -25.56 8.75 -19.27
CA ASN A 334 -25.05 10.02 -19.80
C ASN A 334 -23.57 10.23 -19.48
N LYS A 335 -23.12 9.85 -18.26
CA LYS A 335 -21.73 9.96 -17.83
C LYS A 335 -20.84 8.96 -18.58
N ILE A 336 -21.30 7.73 -18.73
CA ILE A 336 -20.64 6.70 -19.55
C ILE A 336 -20.45 7.17 -20.99
N LYS A 337 -21.49 7.75 -21.59
CA LYS A 337 -21.42 8.28 -22.96
C LYS A 337 -20.43 9.44 -23.09
N ALA A 338 -20.37 10.33 -22.09
CA ALA A 338 -19.43 11.45 -22.09
C ALA A 338 -17.97 10.97 -22.03
N GLU A 339 -17.70 9.90 -21.29
CA GLU A 339 -16.36 9.34 -21.06
C GLU A 339 -16.03 8.13 -21.96
N GLU A 340 -16.88 7.76 -22.93
CA GLU A 340 -16.76 6.55 -23.78
C GLU A 340 -15.37 6.40 -24.42
N LYS A 341 -14.75 7.51 -24.78
CA LYS A 341 -13.39 7.53 -25.36
C LYS A 341 -12.36 6.86 -24.44
N TYR A 342 -12.52 6.99 -23.13
CA TYR A 342 -11.57 6.56 -22.13
C TYR A 342 -11.90 5.20 -21.49
N LEU A 343 -13.07 4.66 -21.83
CA LEU A 343 -13.64 3.49 -21.17
C LEU A 343 -13.67 2.27 -22.08
N ASP A 344 -13.38 1.11 -21.50
CA ASP A 344 -13.70 -0.19 -22.06
C ASP A 344 -15.02 -0.66 -21.45
N ILE A 345 -16.04 -0.79 -22.28
CA ILE A 345 -17.41 -1.15 -21.89
C ILE A 345 -17.72 -2.55 -22.43
N ALA A 346 -18.02 -3.47 -21.52
CA ALA A 346 -18.44 -4.83 -21.83
C ALA A 346 -19.84 -5.10 -21.23
N ASP A 347 -20.46 -6.21 -21.59
CA ASP A 347 -21.81 -6.56 -21.13
C ASP A 347 -21.96 -6.61 -19.60
N GLU A 348 -20.90 -6.97 -18.89
CA GLU A 348 -20.95 -7.20 -17.44
C GLU A 348 -20.14 -6.18 -16.64
N LYS A 349 -19.34 -5.34 -17.27
CA LYS A 349 -18.43 -4.42 -16.58
C LYS A 349 -18.01 -3.22 -17.40
N ILE A 350 -17.50 -2.22 -16.68
CA ILE A 350 -16.83 -1.06 -17.25
C ILE A 350 -15.47 -0.87 -16.57
N SER A 351 -14.45 -0.52 -17.35
CA SER A 351 -13.10 -0.20 -16.84
C SER A 351 -12.49 0.97 -17.61
N ILE A 352 -11.53 1.65 -17.01
CA ILE A 352 -10.72 2.64 -17.73
C ILE A 352 -9.74 1.89 -18.62
N LYS A 353 -9.59 2.32 -19.88
CA LYS A 353 -8.61 1.75 -20.80
C LYS A 353 -7.20 1.85 -20.21
N PRO A 354 -6.35 0.82 -20.39
CA PRO A 354 -5.02 0.77 -19.75
C PRO A 354 -4.15 2.01 -19.97
N GLU A 355 -4.21 2.63 -21.15
CA GLU A 355 -3.45 3.83 -21.49
C GLU A 355 -3.86 5.08 -20.73
N TYR A 356 -5.08 5.12 -20.15
CA TYR A 356 -5.59 6.27 -19.38
C TYR A 356 -5.57 6.05 -17.86
N LEU A 357 -5.11 4.89 -17.39
CA LEU A 357 -5.08 4.61 -15.94
C LEU A 357 -4.17 5.56 -15.14
N PHE A 358 -3.17 6.17 -15.76
CA PHE A 358 -2.33 7.14 -15.06
C PHE A 358 -3.08 8.45 -14.76
N VAL A 359 -3.97 8.86 -15.67
CA VAL A 359 -4.80 10.08 -15.53
C VAL A 359 -6.23 9.78 -15.07
N GLN A 360 -6.46 8.62 -14.49
CA GLN A 360 -7.78 8.12 -14.10
C GLN A 360 -8.61 9.09 -13.23
N ASN A 361 -7.98 9.92 -12.41
CA ASN A 361 -8.70 10.83 -11.53
C ASN A 361 -9.56 11.82 -12.29
N GLU A 362 -9.08 12.32 -13.45
CA GLU A 362 -9.82 13.22 -14.34
C GLU A 362 -11.09 12.55 -14.90
N ILE A 363 -11.04 11.24 -15.12
CA ILE A 363 -12.16 10.46 -15.65
C ILE A 363 -13.13 10.11 -14.51
N ILE A 364 -12.61 9.66 -13.39
CA ILE A 364 -13.40 9.19 -12.24
C ILE A 364 -14.25 10.32 -11.65
N ILE A 365 -13.70 11.54 -11.55
CA ILE A 365 -14.41 12.68 -10.94
C ILE A 365 -15.70 13.01 -11.69
N ASN A 366 -15.80 12.69 -12.99
CA ASN A 366 -16.99 12.92 -13.80
C ASN A 366 -18.15 11.96 -13.45
N PHE A 367 -17.90 10.92 -12.64
CA PHE A 367 -18.93 10.05 -12.07
C PHE A 367 -19.49 10.58 -10.73
N MET A 368 -18.88 11.62 -10.17
CA MET A 368 -19.39 12.30 -8.97
C MET A 368 -20.62 13.15 -9.34
N ASP A 369 -21.70 13.09 -8.56
CA ASP A 369 -22.92 13.88 -8.75
C ASP A 369 -22.79 15.27 -8.13
#